data_0247b7c9e51bdf8955a7004d828628ca
#
_entry.id   0247b7c9e51bdf8955a7004d828628ca
#
_cell.length_a   1.000
_cell.length_b   1.000
_cell.length_c   1.000
_cell.angle_alpha   90.00
_cell.angle_beta   90.00
_cell.angle_gamma   90.00
#
_symmetry.space_group_name_H-M   'P 1'
#
loop_
_entity.id
_entity.type
_entity.pdbx_description
1 polymer ?
#
loop_
_entity_poly.entity_id
_entity_poly.type
_entity_poly.pdbx_seq_one_letter_code
_entity_poly.pdbx_strand_id
1 'polypeptide(L)'
;LWISHYPGKTEVKDKLIQVELDLFDLKKKKIDIVVSLLEKKELEALHVSTLFELIKKHKFTHYYFPIEDKSVPKNNVELMRLLNELCTKIHKNKKILLHCNAGLGRSGLIAALICKKLGISESPISYIRKHRPGSIETKDQEKMIASVDLV
;
A
#
# COMPACT_ATOMS: atom_id res chain seq x y z
N LEU A 1 -10.36 1.20 2.82
CA LEU A 1 -9.04 0.85 2.30
C LEU A 1 -8.97 1.16 0.81
N TRP A 2 -7.93 1.84 0.39
CA TRP A 2 -7.69 2.24 -0.98
C TRP A 2 -6.35 1.68 -1.46
N ILE A 3 -6.24 1.36 -2.73
CA ILE A 3 -5.01 0.88 -3.35
C ILE A 3 -4.74 1.73 -4.58
N SER A 4 -3.50 2.20 -4.74
CA SER A 4 -3.09 2.94 -5.94
C SER A 4 -1.62 2.69 -6.30
N HIS A 5 -1.24 3.15 -7.49
CA HIS A 5 0.16 3.40 -7.81
C HIS A 5 0.74 4.50 -6.88
N TYR A 6 2.06 4.69 -6.91
CA TYR A 6 2.68 5.75 -6.10
C TYR A 6 2.21 7.14 -6.55
N PRO A 7 2.05 8.09 -5.60
CA PRO A 7 1.79 9.49 -5.95
C PRO A 7 2.93 10.06 -6.82
N GLY A 8 2.58 10.71 -7.91
CA GLY A 8 3.54 11.26 -8.88
C GLY A 8 3.80 10.35 -10.08
N LYS A 9 3.17 9.19 -10.17
CA LYS A 9 3.29 8.30 -11.32
C LYS A 9 2.67 8.96 -12.56
N THR A 10 3.54 9.39 -13.48
CA THR A 10 3.16 10.08 -14.70
C THR A 10 4.26 9.91 -15.75
N GLU A 11 3.91 10.04 -17.01
CA GLU A 11 4.86 10.13 -18.14
C GLU A 11 5.35 11.57 -18.36
N VAL A 12 4.75 12.55 -17.71
CA VAL A 12 5.15 13.97 -17.79
C VAL A 12 6.45 14.20 -17.02
N LYS A 13 7.31 15.11 -17.52
CA LYS A 13 8.65 15.36 -16.98
C LYS A 13 8.66 15.90 -15.54
N ASP A 14 7.68 16.70 -15.15
CA ASP A 14 7.63 17.31 -13.83
C ASP A 14 6.85 16.44 -12.84
N LYS A 15 7.55 15.44 -12.31
CA LYS A 15 6.96 14.54 -11.32
C LYS A 15 6.67 15.20 -9.98
N LEU A 16 7.41 16.24 -9.61
CA LEU A 16 7.19 16.93 -8.34
C LEU A 16 5.82 17.61 -8.31
N ILE A 17 5.44 18.29 -9.37
CA ILE A 17 4.09 18.88 -9.50
C ILE A 17 3.02 17.78 -9.44
N GLN A 18 3.26 16.68 -10.14
CA GLN A 18 2.29 15.57 -10.13
C GLN A 18 2.13 14.95 -8.74
N VAL A 19 3.23 14.80 -7.98
CA VAL A 19 3.15 14.34 -6.57
C VAL A 19 2.29 15.28 -5.75
N GLU A 20 2.51 16.59 -5.84
CA GLU A 20 1.72 17.58 -5.10
C GLU A 20 0.23 17.52 -5.48
N LEU A 21 -0.10 17.41 -6.76
CA LEU A 21 -1.47 17.28 -7.24
C LEU A 21 -2.14 15.99 -6.73
N ASP A 22 -1.43 14.89 -6.81
CA ASP A 22 -1.95 13.59 -6.34
C ASP A 22 -2.20 13.59 -4.83
N LEU A 23 -1.28 14.16 -4.04
CA LEU A 23 -1.45 14.28 -2.59
C LEU A 23 -2.61 15.21 -2.22
N PHE A 24 -2.77 16.30 -2.95
CA PHE A 24 -3.91 17.20 -2.78
C PHE A 24 -5.24 16.49 -3.07
N ASP A 25 -5.29 15.68 -4.13
CA ASP A 25 -6.48 14.91 -4.48
C ASP A 25 -6.81 13.86 -3.41
N LEU A 26 -5.79 13.19 -2.85
CA LEU A 26 -5.98 12.27 -1.72
C LEU A 26 -6.55 12.97 -0.49
N LYS A 27 -6.14 14.22 -0.22
CA LYS A 27 -6.74 15.02 0.85
C LYS A 27 -8.21 15.32 0.59
N LYS A 28 -8.58 15.66 -0.64
CA LYS A 28 -9.99 15.84 -1.02
C LYS A 28 -10.82 14.59 -0.79
N LYS A 29 -10.24 13.42 -1.04
CA LYS A 29 -10.87 12.12 -0.79
C LYS A 29 -10.89 11.74 0.69
N LYS A 30 -10.35 12.60 1.56
CA LYS A 30 -10.27 12.42 3.01
C LYS A 30 -9.47 11.18 3.42
N ILE A 31 -8.41 10.87 2.68
CA ILE A 31 -7.44 9.87 3.10
C ILE A 31 -6.70 10.39 4.34
N ASP A 32 -6.63 9.57 5.38
CA ASP A 32 -5.95 9.89 6.64
C ASP A 32 -4.53 9.36 6.68
N ILE A 33 -4.32 8.17 6.13
CA ILE A 33 -3.09 7.38 6.28
C ILE A 33 -2.60 6.95 4.91
N VAL A 34 -1.31 7.13 4.67
CA VAL A 34 -0.61 6.59 3.50
C VAL A 34 0.38 5.53 3.96
N VAL A 35 0.31 4.36 3.36
CA VAL A 35 1.25 3.25 3.57
C VAL A 35 2.09 3.08 2.32
N SER A 36 3.38 3.33 2.43
CA SER A 36 4.35 3.22 1.34
C SER A 36 5.10 1.90 1.42
N LEU A 37 5.00 1.11 0.37
CA LEU A 37 5.61 -0.22 0.27
C LEU A 37 6.84 -0.25 -0.64
N LEU A 38 7.19 0.87 -1.27
CA LEU A 38 8.39 1.03 -2.10
C LEU A 38 9.66 1.03 -1.25
N GLU A 39 10.73 0.47 -1.77
CA GLU A 39 12.06 0.67 -1.21
C GLU A 39 12.59 2.06 -1.58
N LYS A 40 13.51 2.62 -0.77
CA LYS A 40 14.10 3.94 -1.03
C LYS A 40 14.81 4.01 -2.38
N LYS A 41 15.51 2.95 -2.78
CA LYS A 41 16.15 2.87 -4.10
C LYS A 41 15.16 3.02 -5.27
N GLU A 42 13.92 2.56 -5.09
CA GLU A 42 12.87 2.73 -6.10
C GLU A 42 12.43 4.19 -6.20
N LEU A 43 12.34 4.91 -5.07
CA LEU A 43 12.00 6.34 -5.08
C LEU A 43 13.01 7.16 -5.91
N GLU A 44 14.29 6.83 -5.78
CA GLU A 44 15.36 7.46 -6.58
C GLU A 44 15.22 7.12 -8.07
N ALA A 45 15.05 5.84 -8.38
CA ALA A 45 14.88 5.37 -9.77
C ALA A 45 13.61 5.95 -10.44
N LEU A 46 12.56 6.17 -9.66
CA LEU A 46 11.30 6.75 -10.13
C LEU A 46 11.31 8.30 -10.15
N HIS A 47 12.40 8.92 -9.71
CA HIS A 47 12.54 10.39 -9.60
C HIS A 47 11.51 11.05 -8.67
N VAL A 48 11.16 10.36 -7.58
CA VAL A 48 10.25 10.85 -6.53
C VAL A 48 10.89 10.76 -5.14
N SER A 49 12.16 11.07 -5.03
CA SER A 49 12.93 10.97 -3.78
C SER A 49 12.35 11.79 -2.63
N THR A 50 11.64 12.87 -2.93
CA THR A 50 11.00 13.75 -1.94
C THR A 50 9.59 13.33 -1.55
N LEU A 51 9.08 12.18 -2.06
CA LEU A 51 7.70 11.75 -1.82
C LEU A 51 7.36 11.68 -0.32
N PHE A 52 8.24 11.10 0.50
CA PHE A 52 7.96 10.93 1.93
C PHE A 52 7.91 12.26 2.68
N GLU A 53 8.75 13.22 2.30
CA GLU A 53 8.72 14.58 2.85
C GLU A 53 7.40 15.28 2.49
N LEU A 54 6.94 15.12 1.25
CA LEU A 54 5.69 15.70 0.78
C LEU A 54 4.46 15.05 1.43
N ILE A 55 4.47 13.74 1.64
CA ILE A 55 3.42 13.06 2.38
C ILE A 55 3.30 13.66 3.80
N LYS A 56 4.43 13.88 4.46
CA LYS A 56 4.47 14.51 5.79
C LYS A 56 4.01 15.98 5.74
N LYS A 57 4.48 16.74 4.77
CA LYS A 57 4.08 18.15 4.55
C LYS A 57 2.58 18.30 4.39
N HIS A 58 1.94 17.39 3.67
CA HIS A 58 0.49 17.34 3.50
C HIS A 58 -0.27 16.76 4.71
N LYS A 59 0.42 16.50 5.82
CA LYS A 59 -0.17 16.07 7.10
C LYS A 59 -0.92 14.74 7.05
N PHE A 60 -0.45 13.81 6.23
CA PHE A 60 -0.88 12.41 6.33
C PHE A 60 -0.16 11.71 7.47
N THR A 61 -0.80 10.77 8.13
CA THR A 61 -0.11 9.75 8.90
C THR A 61 0.57 8.80 7.91
N HIS A 62 1.88 8.61 8.06
CA HIS A 62 2.66 7.83 7.11
C HIS A 62 3.23 6.58 7.77
N TYR A 63 2.97 5.42 7.17
CA TYR A 63 3.61 4.15 7.50
C TYR A 63 4.55 3.79 6.36
N TYR A 64 5.79 3.51 6.69
CA TYR A 64 6.79 3.03 5.75
C TYR A 64 7.11 1.57 6.01
N PHE A 65 6.76 0.70 5.08
CA PHE A 65 6.98 -0.74 5.18
C PHE A 65 7.51 -1.27 3.84
N PRO A 66 8.82 -1.15 3.60
CA PRO A 66 9.40 -1.52 2.31
C PRO A 66 9.32 -3.03 2.07
N ILE A 67 8.87 -3.38 0.89
CA ILE A 67 8.87 -4.75 0.36
C ILE A 67 9.60 -4.71 -0.97
N GLU A 68 10.54 -5.62 -1.18
CA GLU A 68 11.20 -5.78 -2.46
C GLU A 68 10.18 -6.06 -3.57
N ASP A 69 10.36 -5.47 -4.75
CA ASP A 69 9.42 -5.63 -5.86
C ASP A 69 9.19 -7.10 -6.19
N LYS A 70 7.93 -7.44 -6.47
CA LYS A 70 7.46 -8.81 -6.75
C LYS A 70 7.72 -9.83 -5.63
N SER A 71 8.07 -9.38 -4.45
CA SER A 71 8.40 -10.21 -3.30
C SER A 71 7.35 -10.13 -2.19
N VAL A 72 7.67 -10.72 -1.07
CA VAL A 72 6.88 -10.77 0.16
C VAL A 72 7.68 -10.18 1.33
N PRO A 73 7.02 -9.71 2.40
CA PRO A 73 7.70 -9.31 3.62
C PRO A 73 8.58 -10.43 4.18
N LYS A 74 9.80 -10.07 4.60
CA LYS A 74 10.76 -11.04 5.18
C LYS A 74 10.63 -11.18 6.69
N ASN A 75 10.11 -10.15 7.36
CA ASN A 75 9.94 -10.12 8.82
C ASN A 75 8.47 -10.23 9.21
N ASN A 76 8.07 -11.42 9.63
CA ASN A 76 6.67 -11.69 10.02
C ASN A 76 6.25 -10.90 11.27
N VAL A 77 7.16 -10.61 12.20
CA VAL A 77 6.84 -9.83 13.40
C VAL A 77 6.47 -8.40 13.04
N GLU A 78 7.26 -7.78 12.18
CA GLU A 78 6.98 -6.42 11.69
C GLU A 78 5.70 -6.38 10.83
N LEU A 79 5.49 -7.40 10.00
CA LEU A 79 4.26 -7.54 9.23
C LEU A 79 3.04 -7.61 10.15
N MET A 80 3.07 -8.46 11.17
CA MET A 80 1.96 -8.60 12.11
C MET A 80 1.69 -7.30 12.87
N ARG A 81 2.74 -6.58 13.25
CA ARG A 81 2.60 -5.26 13.88
C ARG A 81 1.89 -4.29 12.96
N LEU A 82 2.34 -4.18 11.71
CA LEU A 82 1.70 -3.32 10.70
C LEU A 82 0.23 -3.69 10.51
N LEU A 83 -0.09 -4.97 10.30
CA LEU A 83 -1.47 -5.42 10.08
C LEU A 83 -2.36 -5.12 11.29
N ASN A 84 -1.88 -5.34 12.51
CA ASN A 84 -2.61 -5.01 13.73
C ASN A 84 -2.93 -3.52 13.82
N GLU A 85 -1.94 -2.67 13.56
CA GLU A 85 -2.12 -1.21 13.57
C GLU A 85 -3.11 -0.76 12.51
N LEU A 86 -2.97 -1.22 11.27
CA LEU A 86 -3.87 -0.83 10.18
C LEU A 86 -5.31 -1.29 10.42
N CYS A 87 -5.50 -2.53 10.89
CA CYS A 87 -6.83 -3.02 11.25
C CYS A 87 -7.47 -2.18 12.37
N THR A 88 -6.70 -1.81 13.38
CA THR A 88 -7.16 -0.90 14.45
C THR A 88 -7.58 0.45 13.90
N LYS A 89 -6.83 1.01 12.95
CA LYS A 89 -7.18 2.28 12.29
C LYS A 89 -8.47 2.16 11.46
N ILE A 90 -8.63 1.04 10.76
CA ILE A 90 -9.85 0.75 9.99
C ILE A 90 -11.08 0.70 10.90
N HIS A 91 -10.98 0.02 12.05
CA HIS A 91 -12.06 0.01 13.04
C HIS A 91 -12.39 1.39 13.60
N LYS A 92 -11.44 2.31 13.59
CA LYS A 92 -11.64 3.73 13.94
C LYS A 92 -12.09 4.60 12.76
N ASN A 93 -12.57 3.98 11.69
CA ASN A 93 -13.04 4.64 10.46
C ASN A 93 -11.99 5.50 9.75
N LYS A 94 -10.71 5.22 9.96
CA LYS A 94 -9.63 5.90 9.22
C LYS A 94 -9.54 5.37 7.81
N LYS A 95 -9.38 6.27 6.85
CA LYS A 95 -9.19 5.93 5.43
C LYS A 95 -7.72 5.76 5.12
N ILE A 96 -7.37 4.59 4.64
CA ILE A 96 -5.99 4.16 4.39
C ILE A 96 -5.78 3.98 2.90
N LEU A 97 -4.69 4.56 2.39
CA LEU A 97 -4.16 4.28 1.06
C LEU A 97 -2.93 3.40 1.15
N LEU A 98 -2.94 2.27 0.45
CA LEU A 98 -1.76 1.45 0.20
C LEU A 98 -1.21 1.77 -1.19
N HIS A 99 0.07 2.02 -1.29
CA HIS A 99 0.72 2.16 -2.59
C HIS A 99 2.04 1.40 -2.68
N CYS A 100 2.33 0.92 -3.87
CA CYS A 100 3.65 0.45 -4.30
C CYS A 100 3.98 1.14 -5.64
N ASN A 101 4.60 0.48 -6.59
CA ASN A 101 4.84 1.10 -7.91
C ASN A 101 3.53 1.15 -8.72
N ALA A 102 2.99 0.00 -9.12
CA ALA A 102 1.76 -0.08 -9.91
C ALA A 102 0.47 -0.11 -9.05
N GLY A 103 0.60 -0.36 -7.76
CA GLY A 103 -0.54 -0.59 -6.87
C GLY A 103 -1.24 -1.91 -7.14
N LEU A 104 -0.50 -2.95 -7.47
CA LEU A 104 -1.02 -4.28 -7.81
C LEU A 104 -0.45 -5.38 -6.91
N GLY A 105 0.85 -5.66 -7.00
CA GLY A 105 1.47 -6.80 -6.34
C GLY A 105 1.57 -6.65 -4.83
N ARG A 106 2.47 -5.82 -4.37
CA ARG A 106 2.75 -5.59 -2.94
C ARG A 106 1.54 -4.97 -2.22
N SER A 107 0.90 -4.01 -2.85
CA SER A 107 -0.32 -3.38 -2.32
C SER A 107 -1.48 -4.37 -2.24
N GLY A 108 -1.64 -5.20 -3.26
CA GLY A 108 -2.64 -6.27 -3.27
C GLY A 108 -2.39 -7.31 -2.19
N LEU A 109 -1.13 -7.69 -1.97
CA LEU A 109 -0.72 -8.60 -0.90
C LEU A 109 -1.15 -8.07 0.47
N ILE A 110 -0.76 -6.85 0.81
CA ILE A 110 -1.12 -6.25 2.12
C ILE A 110 -2.64 -6.09 2.26
N ALA A 111 -3.33 -5.66 1.20
CA ALA A 111 -4.79 -5.55 1.21
C ALA A 111 -5.47 -6.92 1.46
N ALA A 112 -5.00 -7.97 0.81
CA ALA A 112 -5.54 -9.31 1.01
C ALA A 112 -5.30 -9.84 2.44
N LEU A 113 -4.13 -9.56 3.01
CA LEU A 113 -3.82 -9.90 4.41
C LEU A 113 -4.72 -9.14 5.40
N ILE A 114 -5.00 -7.86 5.14
CA ILE A 114 -5.97 -7.08 5.92
C ILE A 114 -7.37 -7.69 5.80
N CYS A 115 -7.82 -8.01 4.59
CA CYS A 115 -9.11 -8.66 4.37
C CYS A 115 -9.23 -10.00 5.11
N LYS A 116 -8.19 -10.82 5.05
CA LYS A 116 -8.11 -12.08 5.78
C LYS A 116 -8.22 -11.86 7.29
N LYS A 117 -7.43 -10.93 7.82
CA LYS A 117 -7.40 -10.62 9.26
C LYS A 117 -8.73 -10.06 9.77
N LEU A 118 -9.42 -9.26 8.98
CA LEU A 118 -10.73 -8.70 9.33
C LEU A 118 -11.90 -9.64 9.04
N GLY A 119 -11.65 -10.80 8.45
CA GLY A 119 -12.72 -11.75 8.10
C GLY A 119 -13.68 -11.24 7.03
N ILE A 120 -13.22 -10.34 6.15
CA ILE A 120 -14.07 -9.73 5.12
C ILE A 120 -14.46 -10.74 4.04
N SER A 121 -13.58 -11.68 3.75
CA SER A 121 -13.81 -12.71 2.73
C SER A 121 -13.07 -13.99 3.06
N GLU A 122 -13.72 -15.14 2.80
CA GLU A 122 -13.07 -16.46 2.87
C GLU A 122 -12.06 -16.67 1.74
N SER A 123 -12.16 -15.89 0.68
CA SER A 123 -11.26 -15.92 -0.47
C SER A 123 -10.63 -14.53 -0.71
N PRO A 124 -9.67 -14.09 0.14
CA PRO A 124 -9.12 -12.73 0.07
C PRO A 124 -8.49 -12.39 -1.29
N ILE A 125 -7.79 -13.35 -1.91
CA ILE A 125 -7.17 -13.15 -3.23
C ILE A 125 -8.21 -12.83 -4.29
N SER A 126 -9.24 -13.64 -4.39
CA SER A 126 -10.34 -13.44 -5.36
C SER A 126 -11.08 -12.14 -5.08
N TYR A 127 -11.30 -11.81 -3.81
CA TYR A 127 -11.95 -10.57 -3.40
C TYR A 127 -11.16 -9.34 -3.88
N ILE A 128 -9.86 -9.30 -3.62
CA ILE A 128 -9.01 -8.17 -4.05
C ILE A 128 -8.95 -8.09 -5.58
N ARG A 129 -8.76 -9.21 -6.28
CA ARG A 129 -8.70 -9.24 -7.75
C ARG A 129 -10.01 -8.80 -8.42
N LYS A 130 -11.15 -9.07 -7.78
CA LYS A 130 -12.46 -8.59 -8.26
C LYS A 130 -12.54 -7.06 -8.23
N HIS A 131 -12.02 -6.43 -7.18
CA HIS A 131 -12.06 -4.97 -7.02
C HIS A 131 -10.91 -4.26 -7.74
N ARG A 132 -9.77 -4.93 -7.90
CA ARG A 132 -8.61 -4.40 -8.60
C ARG A 132 -7.95 -5.52 -9.41
N PRO A 133 -8.37 -5.70 -10.67
CA PRO A 133 -7.81 -6.73 -11.55
C PRO A 133 -6.28 -6.60 -11.70
N GLY A 134 -5.58 -7.72 -11.74
CA GLY A 134 -4.13 -7.78 -11.82
C GLY A 134 -3.41 -7.72 -10.47
N SER A 135 -4.14 -7.57 -9.36
CA SER A 135 -3.56 -7.57 -8.02
C SER A 135 -3.00 -8.94 -7.64
N ILE A 136 -1.97 -8.91 -6.78
CA ILE A 136 -1.26 -10.10 -6.28
C ILE A 136 -0.59 -10.80 -7.46
N GLU A 137 0.63 -10.36 -7.77
CA GLU A 137 1.30 -10.65 -9.04
C GLU A 137 2.08 -11.96 -9.03
N THR A 138 2.47 -12.47 -7.86
CA THR A 138 3.35 -13.63 -7.79
C THR A 138 2.75 -14.79 -6.99
N LYS A 139 3.22 -16.00 -7.28
CA LYS A 139 2.84 -17.20 -6.53
C LYS A 139 3.29 -17.15 -5.08
N ASP A 140 4.44 -16.53 -4.79
CA ASP A 140 4.92 -16.36 -3.41
C ASP A 140 4.00 -15.44 -2.61
N GLN A 141 3.48 -14.39 -3.24
CA GLN A 141 2.46 -13.53 -2.63
C GLN A 141 1.17 -14.31 -2.34
N GLU A 142 0.71 -15.12 -3.28
CA GLU A 142 -0.47 -16.00 -3.09
C GLU A 142 -0.25 -16.99 -1.94
N LYS A 143 0.91 -17.63 -1.90
CA LYS A 143 1.27 -18.60 -0.84
C LYS A 143 1.30 -17.94 0.53
N MET A 144 1.85 -16.74 0.63
CA MET A 144 1.88 -16.02 1.90
C MET A 144 0.46 -15.72 2.40
N ILE A 145 -0.43 -15.25 1.53
CA ILE A 145 -1.83 -14.99 1.90
C ILE A 145 -2.51 -16.25 2.40
N ALA A 146 -2.27 -17.38 1.72
CA ALA A 146 -2.88 -18.66 2.09
C ALA A 146 -2.34 -19.19 3.42
N SER A 147 -1.03 -19.11 3.65
CA SER A 147 -0.34 -19.82 4.73
C SER A 147 -0.14 -19.02 6.01
N VAL A 148 -0.09 -17.68 5.94
CA VAL A 148 0.18 -16.86 7.13
C VAL A 148 -0.94 -16.97 8.16
N ASP A 149 -0.54 -17.26 9.41
CA ASP A 149 -1.46 -17.24 10.55
C ASP A 149 -1.57 -15.80 11.07
N LEU A 150 -2.80 -15.29 11.08
CA LEU A 150 -3.11 -13.91 11.47
C LEU A 150 -3.88 -13.82 12.80
N VAL A 151 -3.92 -14.92 13.50
CA VAL A 151 -4.58 -14.95 14.83
C VAL A 151 -3.73 -14.25 15.89
#